data_6f8a34b902228af3c65a9c518b830ee9
#
_entry.id   6f8a34b902228af3c65a9c518b830ee9
#
_cell.length_a   1.000
_cell.length_b   1.000
_cell.length_c   1.000
_cell.angle_alpha   90.00
_cell.angle_beta   90.00
_cell.angle_gamma   90.00
#
_symmetry.space_group_name_H-M   'P 1'
#
loop_
_entity.id
_entity.type
_entity.pdbx_description
1 polymer ?
#
loop_
_entity_poly.entity_id
_entity_poly.type
_entity_poly.pdbx_seq_one_letter_code
_entity_poly.pdbx_strand_id
1 'polypeptide(L)'
;VIARMKQGVSLRQAQEEMNAIAARLSPLHYTRTGFAVKVVSLHGDLVKKQRPALLVLMAAVGFVLLIACANVANLLLQRAAGREKEIAVRAALGAGRVRLVRQLLTESVMLALLGASFGVLMAVWGVNTLSALGPADLPRLAEIGVNFQVLSFSCAIATLTGILFGLFPALRSSKTNLTQALKDGSRSLAGGGSSNRLRSAIVVAEIALSLVLLVGAGLLLRSFLKLTKVDPGFDPDNVLTMKINPPRAKYKDGVAVGSFYRQLVEKIQALPGVEAAAAIHDLPLSNESLKGQLTFEGVTANAERGNLASSEVDQSAITPDYFNVMKAPLLAGRFFTPRDARGKPPVAIIDETLQRRLWPNANPANAIGRRLTFGRFPEKVENWVEIVGVVRRTRNHRLDADIREHVYFPHAQSAKIQMTLTIRATSDPLNLVGAARGAARSLDPDQPVFRVRTMNEVMAGALAPARFTLWLLLIFAGVAAALAMVGIYGVMSNAVTQRTHEIGVRMALGAQRRDVLRLVIRQGLKLALLGVAIGLVVALPLTRMMRELLFGVSATDPLTFGLIAAALTLVALVACYVPVRRATQVDPLVALRCE
;
A
#
# COMPACT_ATOMS: atom_id res chain seq x y z
N VAL A 1 -22.69 15.98 3.39
CA VAL A 1 -22.69 17.43 3.73
C VAL A 1 -21.42 17.72 4.49
N ILE A 2 -20.72 18.82 4.15
CA ILE A 2 -19.53 19.31 4.86
C ILE A 2 -19.94 20.59 5.59
N ALA A 3 -19.62 20.67 6.88
CA ALA A 3 -19.92 21.82 7.72
C ALA A 3 -18.72 22.18 8.60
N ARG A 4 -18.61 23.46 8.97
CA ARG A 4 -17.63 23.94 9.94
C ARG A 4 -18.29 24.08 11.30
N MET A 5 -17.74 23.41 12.30
CA MET A 5 -18.23 23.54 13.68
C MET A 5 -17.91 24.94 14.25
N LYS A 6 -18.77 25.43 15.13
CA LYS A 6 -18.49 26.65 15.91
C LYS A 6 -17.32 26.40 16.87
N GLN A 7 -16.58 27.46 17.19
CA GLN A 7 -15.50 27.38 18.18
C GLN A 7 -16.05 26.91 19.53
N GLY A 8 -15.35 25.98 20.18
CA GLY A 8 -15.73 25.42 21.48
C GLY A 8 -16.73 24.26 21.43
N VAL A 9 -17.29 23.90 20.26
CA VAL A 9 -18.18 22.75 20.13
C VAL A 9 -17.35 21.49 19.84
N SER A 10 -17.54 20.46 20.65
CA SER A 10 -16.91 19.14 20.43
C SER A 10 -17.69 18.32 19.39
N LEU A 11 -17.00 17.36 18.77
CA LEU A 11 -17.63 16.42 17.81
C LEU A 11 -18.79 15.63 18.45
N ARG A 12 -18.68 15.32 19.75
CA ARG A 12 -19.72 14.64 20.50
C ARG A 12 -20.97 15.48 20.67
N GLN A 13 -20.84 16.75 21.04
CA GLN A 13 -21.97 17.70 21.13
C GLN A 13 -22.64 17.88 19.76
N ALA A 14 -21.85 18.04 18.69
CA ALA A 14 -22.40 18.11 17.34
C ALA A 14 -23.16 16.84 16.94
N GLN A 15 -22.68 15.64 17.33
CA GLN A 15 -23.39 14.38 17.09
C GLN A 15 -24.70 14.31 17.88
N GLU A 16 -24.71 14.72 19.15
CA GLU A 16 -25.91 14.73 20.00
C GLU A 16 -26.97 15.70 19.45
N GLU A 17 -26.57 16.90 19.00
CA GLU A 17 -27.46 17.86 18.36
C GLU A 17 -28.04 17.31 17.04
N MET A 18 -27.20 16.73 16.20
CA MET A 18 -27.64 16.10 14.94
C MET A 18 -28.58 14.90 15.18
N ASN A 19 -28.37 14.13 16.24
CA ASN A 19 -29.27 13.05 16.63
C ASN A 19 -30.65 13.59 17.06
N ALA A 20 -30.68 14.70 17.81
CA ALA A 20 -31.92 15.36 18.20
C ALA A 20 -32.69 15.89 16.99
N ILE A 21 -32.00 16.50 16.02
CA ILE A 21 -32.58 16.96 14.76
C ILE A 21 -33.12 15.76 13.95
N ALA A 22 -32.33 14.70 13.84
CA ALA A 22 -32.73 13.47 13.14
C ALA A 22 -33.98 12.84 13.75
N ALA A 23 -34.08 12.79 15.09
CA ALA A 23 -35.25 12.27 15.82
C ALA A 23 -36.50 13.10 15.53
N ARG A 24 -36.40 14.43 15.39
CA ARG A 24 -37.55 15.29 15.04
C ARG A 24 -37.98 15.13 13.58
N LEU A 25 -37.03 14.95 12.65
CA LEU A 25 -37.31 14.83 11.21
C LEU A 25 -37.77 13.43 10.81
N SER A 26 -37.38 12.39 11.58
CA SER A 26 -37.70 11.01 11.29
C SER A 26 -39.19 10.74 11.15
N PRO A 27 -40.08 11.18 12.06
CA PRO A 27 -41.52 10.96 11.93
C PRO A 27 -42.16 11.71 10.78
N LEU A 28 -41.56 12.85 10.35
CA LEU A 28 -42.12 13.70 9.29
C LEU A 28 -41.79 13.19 7.87
N HIS A 29 -40.66 12.56 7.71
CA HIS A 29 -40.13 12.20 6.39
C HIS A 29 -39.75 10.72 6.23
N TYR A 30 -39.65 9.97 7.32
CA TYR A 30 -39.13 8.59 7.34
C TYR A 30 -39.95 7.68 8.28
N THR A 31 -41.24 7.59 8.03
CA THR A 31 -42.24 6.91 8.91
C THR A 31 -41.94 5.44 9.22
N ARG A 32 -41.19 4.73 8.38
CA ARG A 32 -40.86 3.30 8.54
C ARG A 32 -39.40 2.97 8.85
N THR A 33 -38.50 3.93 8.80
CA THR A 33 -37.06 3.59 8.80
C THR A 33 -36.24 4.62 9.52
N GLY A 34 -36.23 4.83 10.72
CA GLY A 34 -35.43 5.82 11.45
C GLY A 34 -34.33 6.51 10.63
N PHE A 35 -34.27 7.80 10.67
CA PHE A 35 -33.20 8.59 10.05
C PHE A 35 -32.10 8.83 11.09
N ALA A 36 -30.87 8.45 10.79
CA ALA A 36 -29.72 8.70 11.65
C ALA A 36 -28.65 9.49 10.89
N VAL A 37 -28.03 10.44 11.58
CA VAL A 37 -26.91 11.22 11.05
C VAL A 37 -25.65 10.82 11.79
N LYS A 38 -24.59 10.53 11.07
CA LYS A 38 -23.26 10.28 11.62
C LYS A 38 -22.36 11.47 11.35
N VAL A 39 -21.91 12.13 12.42
CA VAL A 39 -20.93 13.24 12.34
C VAL A 39 -19.54 12.65 12.47
N VAL A 40 -18.69 12.89 11.48
CA VAL A 40 -17.28 12.44 11.47
C VAL A 40 -16.37 13.61 11.16
N SER A 41 -15.15 13.60 11.70
CA SER A 41 -14.19 14.61 11.31
C SER A 41 -13.77 14.38 9.85
N LEU A 42 -13.76 15.45 9.06
CA LEU A 42 -13.36 15.40 7.65
C LEU A 42 -11.96 14.80 7.50
N HIS A 43 -11.01 15.22 8.35
CA HIS A 43 -9.66 14.67 8.35
C HIS A 43 -9.65 13.17 8.66
N GLY A 44 -10.39 12.74 9.68
CA GLY A 44 -10.47 11.32 10.06
C GLY A 44 -11.07 10.45 8.95
N ASP A 45 -12.08 10.96 8.24
CA ASP A 45 -12.73 10.22 7.15
C ASP A 45 -11.83 10.13 5.90
N LEU A 46 -11.15 11.21 5.54
CA LEU A 46 -10.19 11.24 4.43
C LEU A 46 -9.01 10.30 4.64
N VAL A 47 -8.49 10.21 5.89
CA VAL A 47 -7.32 9.38 6.22
C VAL A 47 -7.70 7.93 6.53
N LYS A 48 -8.96 7.65 6.86
CA LYS A 48 -9.40 6.32 7.30
C LYS A 48 -9.01 5.19 6.35
N LYS A 49 -9.13 5.42 5.05
CA LYS A 49 -8.79 4.41 4.01
C LYS A 49 -7.28 4.17 3.88
N GLN A 50 -6.45 5.18 4.12
CA GLN A 50 -4.99 5.11 4.00
C GLN A 50 -4.31 4.68 5.30
N ARG A 51 -5.00 4.81 6.44
CA ARG A 51 -4.44 4.53 7.77
C ARG A 51 -3.77 3.16 7.90
N PRO A 52 -4.35 2.03 7.44
CA PRO A 52 -3.71 0.73 7.52
C PRO A 52 -2.37 0.68 6.76
N ALA A 53 -2.32 1.24 5.55
CA ALA A 53 -1.11 1.31 4.73
C ALA A 53 -0.02 2.17 5.41
N LEU A 54 -0.40 3.33 5.95
CA LEU A 54 0.52 4.21 6.67
C LEU A 54 1.08 3.56 7.93
N LEU A 55 0.27 2.82 8.70
CA LEU A 55 0.73 2.10 9.89
C LEU A 55 1.73 1.00 9.52
N VAL A 56 1.49 0.26 8.43
CA VAL A 56 2.43 -0.76 7.94
C VAL A 56 3.74 -0.13 7.49
N LEU A 57 3.69 0.99 6.77
CA LEU A 57 4.90 1.72 6.35
C LEU A 57 5.67 2.30 7.55
N MET A 58 4.97 2.85 8.55
CA MET A 58 5.59 3.32 9.81
C MET A 58 6.30 2.18 10.56
N ALA A 59 5.64 1.01 10.65
CA ALA A 59 6.25 -0.18 11.25
C ALA A 59 7.47 -0.65 10.46
N ALA A 60 7.40 -0.63 9.12
CA ALA A 60 8.51 -0.99 8.24
C ALA A 60 9.71 -0.07 8.45
N VAL A 61 9.49 1.26 8.51
CA VAL A 61 10.55 2.24 8.82
C VAL A 61 11.14 1.97 10.20
N GLY A 62 10.29 1.69 11.21
CA GLY A 62 10.76 1.34 12.55
C GLY A 62 11.64 0.09 12.56
N PHE A 63 11.28 -0.95 11.81
CA PHE A 63 12.10 -2.16 11.70
C PHE A 63 13.42 -1.91 10.99
N VAL A 64 13.42 -1.16 9.88
CA VAL A 64 14.66 -0.78 9.19
C VAL A 64 15.58 0.02 10.12
N LEU A 65 15.02 0.95 10.90
CA LEU A 65 15.77 1.71 11.91
C LEU A 65 16.37 0.79 12.97
N LEU A 66 15.59 -0.15 13.51
CA LEU A 66 16.09 -1.13 14.49
C LEU A 66 17.22 -1.99 13.93
N ILE A 67 17.10 -2.45 12.68
CA ILE A 67 18.15 -3.22 11.99
C ILE A 67 19.41 -2.33 11.80
N ALA A 68 19.24 -1.09 11.38
CA ALA A 68 20.36 -0.15 11.22
C ALA A 68 21.06 0.12 12.56
N CYS A 69 20.28 0.34 13.63
CA CYS A 69 20.82 0.50 14.99
C CYS A 69 21.59 -0.74 15.44
N ALA A 70 21.05 -1.94 15.19
CA ALA A 70 21.68 -3.21 15.49
C ALA A 70 23.02 -3.39 14.75
N ASN A 71 23.07 -3.02 13.47
CA ASN A 71 24.31 -3.03 12.67
C ASN A 71 25.37 -2.06 13.21
N VAL A 72 24.97 -0.83 13.52
CA VAL A 72 25.89 0.16 14.14
C VAL A 72 26.42 -0.35 15.48
N ALA A 73 25.53 -0.90 16.33
CA ALA A 73 25.93 -1.51 17.61
C ALA A 73 26.96 -2.62 17.42
N ASN A 74 26.72 -3.51 16.44
CA ASN A 74 27.61 -4.62 16.13
C ASN A 74 28.99 -4.13 15.66
N LEU A 75 29.04 -3.13 14.78
CA LEU A 75 30.28 -2.51 14.29
C LEU A 75 31.06 -1.80 15.42
N LEU A 76 30.36 -1.07 16.29
CA LEU A 76 31.01 -0.39 17.43
C LEU A 76 31.54 -1.39 18.46
N LEU A 77 30.83 -2.50 18.71
CA LEU A 77 31.31 -3.59 19.55
C LEU A 77 32.55 -4.29 18.99
N GLN A 78 32.63 -4.45 17.65
CA GLN A 78 33.83 -5.00 16.96
C GLN A 78 35.01 -4.05 17.09
N ARG A 79 34.80 -2.75 16.87
CA ARG A 79 35.85 -1.72 16.97
C ARG A 79 36.39 -1.58 18.40
N ALA A 80 35.51 -1.65 19.40
CA ALA A 80 35.90 -1.61 20.81
C ALA A 80 36.75 -2.83 21.20
N ALA A 81 36.38 -4.04 20.76
CA ALA A 81 37.17 -5.24 21.01
C ALA A 81 38.57 -5.19 20.38
N GLY A 82 38.70 -4.61 19.16
CA GLY A 82 40.02 -4.41 18.54
C GLY A 82 40.93 -3.39 19.25
N ARG A 83 40.32 -2.49 20.04
CA ARG A 83 41.07 -1.45 20.80
C ARG A 83 41.25 -1.76 22.28
N GLU A 84 40.88 -2.94 22.78
CA GLU A 84 40.99 -3.30 24.21
C GLU A 84 42.43 -3.16 24.72
N LYS A 85 43.44 -3.61 23.98
CA LYS A 85 44.87 -3.47 24.32
C LYS A 85 45.29 -2.00 24.39
N GLU A 86 44.92 -1.17 23.45
CA GLU A 86 45.20 0.27 23.39
C GLU A 86 44.60 1.01 24.59
N ILE A 87 43.32 0.70 24.91
CA ILE A 87 42.61 1.29 26.06
C ILE A 87 43.24 0.85 27.38
N ALA A 88 43.66 -0.42 27.51
CA ALA A 88 44.34 -0.94 28.66
C ALA A 88 45.70 -0.26 28.91
N VAL A 89 46.48 -0.05 27.85
CA VAL A 89 47.77 0.68 27.96
C VAL A 89 47.53 2.14 28.37
N ARG A 90 46.56 2.84 27.78
CA ARG A 90 46.21 4.22 28.17
C ARG A 90 45.72 4.31 29.61
N ALA A 91 44.94 3.34 30.07
CA ALA A 91 44.48 3.27 31.44
C ALA A 91 45.66 3.00 32.43
N ALA A 92 46.63 2.15 32.04
CA ALA A 92 47.84 1.90 32.80
C ALA A 92 48.73 3.14 32.91
N LEU A 93 48.76 3.99 31.87
CA LEU A 93 49.46 5.29 31.85
C LEU A 93 48.70 6.41 32.57
N GLY A 94 47.60 6.10 33.30
CA GLY A 94 46.87 7.05 34.13
C GLY A 94 45.72 7.79 33.45
N ALA A 95 45.28 7.37 32.25
CA ALA A 95 44.14 7.99 31.62
C ALA A 95 42.84 7.72 32.41
N GLY A 96 42.21 8.78 32.93
CA GLY A 96 40.97 8.70 33.69
C GLY A 96 39.81 8.11 32.83
N ARG A 97 38.97 7.29 33.49
CA ARG A 97 37.81 6.62 32.86
C ARG A 97 36.88 7.57 32.09
N VAL A 98 36.61 8.74 32.70
CA VAL A 98 35.75 9.78 32.07
C VAL A 98 36.34 10.29 30.75
N ARG A 99 37.66 10.44 30.66
CA ARG A 99 38.36 10.90 29.46
C ARG A 99 38.24 9.88 28.31
N LEU A 100 38.36 8.59 28.63
CA LEU A 100 38.20 7.50 27.64
C LEU A 100 36.77 7.39 27.16
N VAL A 101 35.79 7.44 28.08
CA VAL A 101 34.36 7.42 27.73
C VAL A 101 33.99 8.62 26.84
N ARG A 102 34.46 9.84 27.20
CA ARG A 102 34.20 11.06 26.43
C ARG A 102 34.78 10.95 25.01
N GLN A 103 35.98 10.43 24.86
CA GLN A 103 36.62 10.23 23.56
C GLN A 103 35.80 9.29 22.66
N LEU A 104 35.40 8.10 23.17
CA LEU A 104 34.64 7.12 22.43
C LEU A 104 33.23 7.64 22.07
N LEU A 105 32.59 8.38 22.96
CA LEU A 105 31.32 9.03 22.71
C LEU A 105 31.44 10.11 21.64
N THR A 106 32.49 10.94 21.69
CA THR A 106 32.70 11.99 20.68
C THR A 106 32.90 11.38 19.30
N GLU A 107 33.71 10.31 19.15
CA GLU A 107 33.88 9.58 17.90
C GLU A 107 32.53 9.03 17.38
N SER A 108 31.73 8.41 18.26
CA SER A 108 30.43 7.84 17.90
C SER A 108 29.41 8.90 17.47
N VAL A 109 29.35 10.02 18.20
CA VAL A 109 28.46 11.16 17.88
C VAL A 109 28.88 11.83 16.57
N MET A 110 30.16 12.04 16.33
CA MET A 110 30.64 12.59 15.05
C MET A 110 30.27 11.72 13.87
N LEU A 111 30.43 10.39 13.99
CA LEU A 111 30.01 9.45 12.95
C LEU A 111 28.49 9.48 12.74
N ALA A 112 27.71 9.57 13.82
CA ALA A 112 26.25 9.67 13.74
C ALA A 112 25.80 10.97 13.04
N LEU A 113 26.45 12.11 13.36
CA LEU A 113 26.15 13.40 12.72
C LEU A 113 26.54 13.42 11.24
N LEU A 114 27.68 12.85 10.87
CA LEU A 114 28.06 12.70 9.45
C LEU A 114 27.07 11.81 8.70
N GLY A 115 26.68 10.69 9.30
CA GLY A 115 25.65 9.82 8.75
C GLY A 115 24.29 10.52 8.62
N ALA A 116 23.88 11.28 9.62
CA ALA A 116 22.66 12.07 9.60
C ALA A 116 22.68 13.14 8.49
N SER A 117 23.78 13.85 8.32
CA SER A 117 23.94 14.86 7.26
C SER A 117 23.79 14.23 5.87
N PHE A 118 24.44 13.09 5.63
CA PHE A 118 24.28 12.34 4.38
C PHE A 118 22.86 11.81 4.21
N GLY A 119 22.24 11.31 5.31
CA GLY A 119 20.85 10.87 5.32
C GLY A 119 19.87 11.98 4.96
N VAL A 120 20.10 13.20 5.45
CA VAL A 120 19.29 14.38 5.08
C VAL A 120 19.41 14.69 3.58
N LEU A 121 20.62 14.67 3.02
CA LEU A 121 20.81 14.87 1.58
C LEU A 121 20.07 13.80 0.76
N MET A 122 20.16 12.53 1.16
CA MET A 122 19.43 11.43 0.54
C MET A 122 17.91 11.59 0.67
N ALA A 123 17.44 12.07 1.83
CA ALA A 123 16.00 12.31 2.06
C ALA A 123 15.47 13.44 1.17
N VAL A 124 16.18 14.56 1.04
CA VAL A 124 15.82 15.66 0.13
C VAL A 124 15.73 15.17 -1.31
N TRP A 125 16.76 14.43 -1.76
CA TRP A 125 16.78 13.86 -3.11
C TRP A 125 15.64 12.86 -3.31
N GLY A 126 15.41 11.97 -2.34
CA GLY A 126 14.36 10.96 -2.38
C GLY A 126 12.95 11.56 -2.39
N VAL A 127 12.69 12.59 -1.58
CA VAL A 127 11.39 13.30 -1.55
C VAL A 127 11.14 13.99 -2.90
N ASN A 128 12.12 14.67 -3.46
CA ASN A 128 12.00 15.33 -4.77
C ASN A 128 11.72 14.32 -5.89
N THR A 129 12.44 13.19 -5.89
CA THR A 129 12.22 12.11 -6.85
C THR A 129 10.84 11.48 -6.69
N LEU A 130 10.39 11.25 -5.46
CA LEU A 130 9.09 10.68 -5.16
C LEU A 130 7.94 11.62 -5.58
N SER A 131 8.09 12.92 -5.38
CA SER A 131 7.09 13.91 -5.81
C SER A 131 7.04 14.05 -7.34
N ALA A 132 8.18 13.91 -8.03
CA ALA A 132 8.25 13.95 -9.49
C ALA A 132 7.68 12.69 -10.16
N LEU A 133 7.86 11.51 -9.55
CA LEU A 133 7.38 10.22 -10.07
C LEU A 133 6.00 9.83 -9.52
N GLY A 134 5.52 10.56 -8.52
CA GLY A 134 4.24 10.26 -7.87
C GLY A 134 3.05 10.46 -8.82
N PRO A 135 2.00 9.61 -8.70
CA PRO A 135 0.79 9.79 -9.48
C PRO A 135 0.13 11.14 -9.18
N ALA A 136 -0.20 11.91 -10.21
CA ALA A 136 -0.81 13.25 -10.09
C ALA A 136 -2.16 13.24 -9.31
N ASP A 137 -2.80 12.10 -9.20
CA ASP A 137 -4.09 11.91 -8.50
C ASP A 137 -3.94 11.63 -6.97
N LEU A 138 -2.71 11.56 -6.43
CA LEU A 138 -2.54 11.42 -4.98
C LEU A 138 -2.86 12.76 -4.30
N PRO A 139 -3.83 12.77 -3.36
CA PRO A 139 -4.16 13.99 -2.62
C PRO A 139 -2.92 14.52 -1.90
N ARG A 140 -2.65 15.81 -2.03
CA ARG A 140 -1.56 16.51 -1.33
C ARG A 140 -0.13 16.12 -1.71
N LEU A 141 0.11 15.57 -2.90
CA LEU A 141 1.48 15.31 -3.38
C LEU A 141 2.33 16.59 -3.38
N ALA A 142 1.72 17.72 -3.72
CA ALA A 142 2.38 19.03 -3.71
C ALA A 142 2.75 19.54 -2.30
N GLU A 143 2.14 18.97 -1.24
CA GLU A 143 2.46 19.30 0.15
C GLU A 143 3.56 18.41 0.74
N ILE A 144 3.99 17.36 0.01
CA ILE A 144 5.08 16.48 0.45
C ILE A 144 6.40 17.25 0.30
N GLY A 145 6.94 17.67 1.41
CA GLY A 145 8.19 18.40 1.50
C GLY A 145 9.00 17.99 2.72
N VAL A 146 10.24 18.41 2.74
CA VAL A 146 11.11 18.19 3.90
C VAL A 146 10.65 19.10 5.03
N ASN A 147 10.08 18.52 6.09
CA ASN A 147 9.61 19.25 7.25
C ASN A 147 10.69 19.32 8.32
N PHE A 148 10.91 20.52 8.89
CA PHE A 148 11.89 20.72 9.97
C PHE A 148 11.65 19.83 11.18
N GLN A 149 10.38 19.57 11.56
CA GLN A 149 10.06 18.67 12.67
C GLN A 149 10.53 17.23 12.42
N VAL A 150 10.33 16.73 11.18
CA VAL A 150 10.78 15.38 10.79
C VAL A 150 12.32 15.31 10.75
N LEU A 151 12.98 16.35 10.25
CA LEU A 151 14.45 16.44 10.26
C LEU A 151 15.01 16.46 11.68
N SER A 152 14.45 17.31 12.54
CA SER A 152 14.88 17.41 13.95
C SER A 152 14.69 16.08 14.68
N PHE A 153 13.56 15.40 14.46
CA PHE A 153 13.29 14.07 15.01
C PHE A 153 14.30 13.04 14.50
N SER A 154 14.59 13.03 13.20
CA SER A 154 15.55 12.11 12.59
C SER A 154 16.98 12.35 13.11
N CYS A 155 17.41 13.60 13.23
CA CYS A 155 18.70 13.98 13.83
C CYS A 155 18.77 13.60 15.31
N ALA A 156 17.70 13.81 16.06
CA ALA A 156 17.63 13.41 17.48
C ALA A 156 17.77 11.89 17.64
N ILE A 157 17.05 11.10 16.82
CA ILE A 157 17.16 9.63 16.83
C ILE A 157 18.56 9.17 16.42
N ALA A 158 19.16 9.73 15.38
CA ALA A 158 20.51 9.40 14.94
C ALA A 158 21.53 9.67 16.05
N THR A 159 21.44 10.84 16.69
CA THR A 159 22.32 11.23 17.81
C THR A 159 22.10 10.32 19.03
N LEU A 160 20.86 10.05 19.39
CA LEU A 160 20.51 9.13 20.50
C LEU A 160 21.06 7.73 20.26
N THR A 161 20.92 7.22 19.03
CA THR A 161 21.49 5.94 18.59
C THR A 161 23.00 5.92 18.76
N GLY A 162 23.69 6.97 18.29
CA GLY A 162 25.15 7.13 18.45
C GLY A 162 25.59 7.14 19.92
N ILE A 163 24.83 7.82 20.80
CA ILE A 163 25.09 7.88 22.23
C ILE A 163 24.84 6.52 22.88
N LEU A 164 23.67 5.90 22.67
CA LEU A 164 23.30 4.63 23.32
C LEU A 164 24.28 3.51 22.97
N PHE A 165 24.57 3.36 21.68
CA PHE A 165 25.47 2.30 21.22
C PHE A 165 26.96 2.63 21.38
N GLY A 166 27.34 3.91 21.51
CA GLY A 166 28.68 4.34 21.88
C GLY A 166 28.96 4.20 23.37
N LEU A 167 27.95 4.42 24.23
CA LEU A 167 28.08 4.37 25.68
C LEU A 167 28.30 2.94 26.21
N PHE A 168 27.61 1.95 25.66
CA PHE A 168 27.70 0.56 26.11
C PHE A 168 29.11 -0.03 26.01
N PRO A 169 29.83 0.04 24.85
CA PRO A 169 31.24 -0.36 24.79
C PRO A 169 32.16 0.47 25.71
N ALA A 170 31.91 1.78 25.77
CA ALA A 170 32.73 2.71 26.56
C ALA A 170 32.66 2.37 28.06
N LEU A 171 31.47 2.09 28.59
CA LEU A 171 31.30 1.68 30.00
C LEU A 171 31.89 0.30 30.29
N ARG A 172 31.81 -0.63 29.33
CA ARG A 172 32.36 -1.97 29.50
C ARG A 172 33.90 -1.97 29.48
N SER A 173 34.49 -1.25 28.54
CA SER A 173 35.96 -1.10 28.44
C SER A 173 36.57 -0.37 29.62
N SER A 174 35.79 0.51 30.31
CA SER A 174 36.27 1.23 31.50
C SER A 174 36.28 0.36 32.77
N LYS A 175 35.64 -0.81 32.78
CA LYS A 175 35.57 -1.74 33.92
C LYS A 175 36.59 -2.90 33.84
N THR A 176 37.42 -2.97 32.81
CA THR A 176 38.43 -4.05 32.66
C THR A 176 39.50 -3.94 33.76
N ASN A 177 39.62 -5.01 34.56
CA ASN A 177 40.69 -5.13 35.56
C ASN A 177 42.05 -5.31 34.87
N LEU A 178 42.95 -4.36 35.06
CA LEU A 178 44.32 -4.35 34.52
C LEU A 178 45.08 -5.66 34.76
N THR A 179 44.89 -6.30 35.91
CA THR A 179 45.52 -7.56 36.28
C THR A 179 45.04 -8.76 35.47
N GLN A 180 43.81 -8.74 34.98
CA GLN A 180 43.26 -9.77 34.08
C GLN A 180 43.73 -9.57 32.63
N ALA A 181 43.75 -8.33 32.13
CA ALA A 181 44.18 -7.98 30.76
C ALA A 181 45.67 -8.31 30.50
N LEU A 182 46.50 -8.22 31.54
CA LEU A 182 47.93 -8.57 31.46
C LEU A 182 48.21 -10.06 31.67
N LYS A 183 47.33 -10.79 32.41
CA LYS A 183 47.45 -12.25 32.64
C LYS A 183 46.88 -13.09 31.50
N ASP A 184 45.92 -12.56 30.73
CA ASP A 184 45.22 -13.27 29.65
C ASP A 184 45.98 -13.33 28.31
N GLY A 185 47.25 -12.91 28.30
CA GLY A 185 48.16 -13.14 27.17
C GLY A 185 48.35 -14.64 26.80
N SER A 186 47.95 -15.57 27.66
CA SER A 186 48.13 -17.00 27.42
C SER A 186 46.87 -17.88 27.59
N ARG A 187 45.72 -17.32 28.05
CA ARG A 187 44.48 -18.10 28.24
C ARG A 187 43.21 -17.36 27.80
N SER A 188 43.15 -17.05 26.51
CA SER A 188 42.01 -16.36 25.87
C SER A 188 40.74 -17.23 25.69
N LEU A 189 40.54 -18.32 26.42
CA LEU A 189 39.45 -19.27 26.22
C LEU A 189 38.20 -19.06 27.10
N ALA A 190 38.23 -18.21 28.14
CA ALA A 190 37.13 -18.11 29.12
C ALA A 190 36.39 -16.76 29.16
N GLY A 191 36.93 -15.66 28.61
CA GLY A 191 36.35 -14.31 28.73
C GLY A 191 35.38 -13.87 27.63
N GLY A 192 35.35 -14.53 26.48
CA GLY A 192 34.63 -14.12 25.28
C GLY A 192 33.13 -14.49 25.20
N GLY A 193 32.63 -15.31 26.10
CA GLY A 193 31.30 -15.93 25.97
C GLY A 193 30.11 -14.94 25.97
N SER A 194 30.19 -13.90 26.80
CA SER A 194 29.08 -12.92 26.94
C SER A 194 28.98 -11.96 25.74
N SER A 195 30.13 -11.47 25.22
CA SER A 195 30.17 -10.56 24.06
C SER A 195 29.73 -11.25 22.78
N ASN A 196 30.15 -12.52 22.60
CA ASN A 196 29.73 -13.30 21.40
C ASN A 196 28.25 -13.67 21.42
N ARG A 197 27.66 -13.92 22.62
CA ARG A 197 26.21 -14.18 22.74
C ARG A 197 25.39 -12.96 22.37
N LEU A 198 25.78 -11.76 22.83
CA LEU A 198 25.09 -10.51 22.50
C LEU A 198 25.12 -10.23 20.99
N ARG A 199 26.27 -10.36 20.34
CA ARG A 199 26.42 -10.19 18.89
C ARG A 199 25.57 -11.19 18.11
N SER A 200 25.57 -12.44 18.53
CA SER A 200 24.72 -13.47 17.93
C SER A 200 23.24 -13.16 18.08
N ALA A 201 22.81 -12.67 19.25
CA ALA A 201 21.42 -12.26 19.47
C ALA A 201 21.01 -11.07 18.59
N ILE A 202 21.90 -10.09 18.40
CA ILE A 202 21.68 -8.96 17.49
C ILE A 202 21.46 -9.44 16.06
N VAL A 203 22.33 -10.32 15.53
CA VAL A 203 22.19 -10.87 14.18
C VAL A 203 20.91 -11.69 14.02
N VAL A 204 20.55 -12.50 15.00
CA VAL A 204 19.28 -13.24 15.01
C VAL A 204 18.08 -12.28 14.93
N ALA A 205 18.11 -11.19 15.71
CA ALA A 205 17.06 -10.17 15.67
C ALA A 205 16.99 -9.45 14.30
N GLU A 206 18.14 -9.12 13.69
CA GLU A 206 18.21 -8.53 12.36
C GLU A 206 17.59 -9.43 11.30
N ILE A 207 17.92 -10.71 11.32
CA ILE A 207 17.38 -11.71 10.39
C ILE A 207 15.87 -11.85 10.59
N ALA A 208 15.41 -11.90 11.86
CA ALA A 208 14.00 -12.01 12.17
C ALA A 208 13.20 -10.79 11.70
N LEU A 209 13.68 -9.57 11.94
CA LEU A 209 13.05 -8.33 11.49
C LEU A 209 13.06 -8.23 9.95
N SER A 210 14.17 -8.60 9.31
CA SER A 210 14.28 -8.61 7.85
C SER A 210 13.31 -9.61 7.22
N LEU A 211 13.14 -10.78 7.84
CA LEU A 211 12.16 -11.78 7.39
C LEU A 211 10.74 -11.24 7.46
N VAL A 212 10.36 -10.57 8.55
CA VAL A 212 9.03 -9.96 8.69
C VAL A 212 8.76 -8.96 7.56
N LEU A 213 9.72 -8.08 7.27
CA LEU A 213 9.61 -7.11 6.19
C LEU A 213 9.49 -7.76 4.81
N LEU A 214 10.34 -8.75 4.55
CA LEU A 214 10.32 -9.49 3.28
C LEU A 214 9.02 -10.27 3.08
N VAL A 215 8.50 -10.92 4.13
CA VAL A 215 7.20 -11.61 4.08
C VAL A 215 6.07 -10.62 3.81
N GLY A 216 6.04 -9.48 4.50
CA GLY A 216 5.06 -8.42 4.26
C GLY A 216 5.12 -7.89 2.81
N ALA A 217 6.31 -7.63 2.29
CA ALA A 217 6.53 -7.21 0.92
C ALA A 217 6.12 -8.28 -0.10
N GLY A 218 6.45 -9.55 0.16
CA GLY A 218 6.09 -10.69 -0.68
C GLY A 218 4.58 -10.93 -0.76
N LEU A 219 3.87 -10.81 0.37
CA LEU A 219 2.41 -10.90 0.42
C LEU A 219 1.75 -9.77 -0.37
N LEU A 220 2.23 -8.51 -0.21
CA LEU A 220 1.71 -7.38 -0.98
C LEU A 220 2.02 -7.51 -2.47
N LEU A 221 3.21 -7.99 -2.85
CA LEU A 221 3.55 -8.24 -4.25
C LEU A 221 2.59 -9.26 -4.87
N ARG A 222 2.37 -10.37 -4.19
CA ARG A 222 1.46 -11.42 -4.67
C ARG A 222 0.01 -10.94 -4.73
N SER A 223 -0.41 -10.14 -3.74
CA SER A 223 -1.72 -9.48 -3.71
C SER A 223 -1.88 -8.52 -4.90
N PHE A 224 -0.87 -7.71 -5.18
CA PHE A 224 -0.87 -6.76 -6.29
C PHE A 224 -0.91 -7.48 -7.65
N LEU A 225 -0.12 -8.55 -7.83
CA LEU A 225 -0.15 -9.36 -9.06
C LEU A 225 -1.51 -10.04 -9.29
N LYS A 226 -2.22 -10.41 -8.23
CA LYS A 226 -3.60 -10.90 -8.35
C LYS A 226 -4.56 -9.78 -8.71
N LEU A 227 -4.38 -8.60 -8.11
CA LEU A 227 -5.23 -7.44 -8.36
C LEU A 227 -5.13 -6.94 -9.81
N THR A 228 -3.94 -6.96 -10.40
CA THR A 228 -3.74 -6.58 -11.82
C THR A 228 -4.38 -7.55 -12.82
N LYS A 229 -4.68 -8.79 -12.38
CA LYS A 229 -5.34 -9.82 -13.20
C LYS A 229 -6.86 -9.86 -13.02
N VAL A 230 -7.40 -8.98 -12.19
CA VAL A 230 -8.85 -8.93 -11.95
C VAL A 230 -9.55 -8.42 -13.20
N ASP A 231 -10.54 -9.18 -13.68
CA ASP A 231 -11.43 -8.74 -14.73
C ASP A 231 -12.35 -7.62 -14.21
N PRO A 232 -12.26 -6.39 -14.77
CA PRO A 232 -13.11 -5.28 -14.35
C PRO A 232 -14.56 -5.41 -14.84
N GLY A 233 -14.85 -6.36 -15.73
CA GLY A 233 -16.16 -6.58 -16.34
C GLY A 233 -16.39 -5.74 -17.61
N PHE A 234 -15.36 -5.04 -18.09
CA PHE A 234 -15.35 -4.26 -19.33
C PHE A 234 -13.98 -4.29 -19.99
N ASP A 235 -13.90 -3.91 -21.27
CA ASP A 235 -12.65 -3.80 -22.02
C ASP A 235 -12.15 -2.34 -21.99
N PRO A 236 -11.02 -2.04 -21.27
CA PRO A 236 -10.48 -0.70 -21.15
C PRO A 236 -9.65 -0.25 -22.37
N ASP A 237 -9.28 -1.17 -23.28
CA ASP A 237 -8.35 -0.87 -24.35
C ASP A 237 -8.97 0.07 -25.39
N ASN A 238 -8.15 1.00 -25.87
CA ASN A 238 -8.53 1.99 -26.88
C ASN A 238 -9.75 2.87 -26.51
N VAL A 239 -10.03 3.06 -25.21
CA VAL A 239 -11.10 3.94 -24.76
C VAL A 239 -10.53 5.24 -24.22
N LEU A 240 -10.91 6.38 -24.84
CA LEU A 240 -10.69 7.73 -24.36
C LEU A 240 -11.83 8.14 -23.42
N THR A 241 -11.50 8.77 -22.31
CA THR A 241 -12.46 9.35 -21.37
C THR A 241 -12.24 10.84 -21.23
N MET A 242 -13.32 11.62 -21.25
CA MET A 242 -13.28 13.09 -21.16
C MET A 242 -14.45 13.55 -20.29
N LYS A 243 -14.19 14.31 -19.24
CA LYS A 243 -15.24 14.82 -18.36
C LYS A 243 -15.80 16.13 -18.89
N ILE A 244 -17.12 16.23 -18.93
CA ILE A 244 -17.86 17.37 -19.46
C ILE A 244 -18.89 17.81 -18.43
N ASN A 245 -18.98 19.11 -18.18
CA ASN A 245 -19.90 19.68 -17.22
C ASN A 245 -20.50 20.98 -17.77
N PRO A 246 -21.59 20.93 -18.54
CA PRO A 246 -22.24 22.08 -19.11
C PRO A 246 -22.68 23.11 -18.06
N PRO A 247 -22.55 24.42 -18.33
CA PRO A 247 -22.94 25.46 -17.39
C PRO A 247 -24.44 25.38 -17.07
N ARG A 248 -24.79 25.26 -15.79
CA ARG A 248 -26.20 25.20 -15.34
C ARG A 248 -27.02 26.42 -15.73
N ALA A 249 -26.38 27.57 -15.87
CA ALA A 249 -27.05 28.80 -16.31
C ALA A 249 -27.65 28.67 -17.72
N LYS A 250 -27.00 27.93 -18.61
CA LYS A 250 -27.40 27.72 -20.01
C LYS A 250 -28.31 26.50 -20.15
N TYR A 251 -28.00 25.40 -19.45
CA TYR A 251 -28.72 24.12 -19.50
C TYR A 251 -29.58 23.95 -18.23
N LYS A 252 -30.73 24.66 -18.20
CA LYS A 252 -31.57 24.77 -17.02
C LYS A 252 -32.42 23.54 -16.73
N ASP A 253 -32.76 22.76 -17.74
CA ASP A 253 -33.64 21.61 -17.62
C ASP A 253 -33.03 20.32 -18.22
N GLY A 254 -33.62 19.18 -17.88
CA GLY A 254 -33.15 17.88 -18.33
C GLY A 254 -33.34 17.65 -19.84
N VAL A 255 -34.19 18.44 -20.53
CA VAL A 255 -34.38 18.31 -21.98
C VAL A 255 -33.18 18.93 -22.70
N ALA A 256 -32.79 20.14 -22.30
CA ALA A 256 -31.63 20.82 -22.86
C ALA A 256 -30.34 20.01 -22.64
N VAL A 257 -30.16 19.48 -21.42
CA VAL A 257 -29.03 18.62 -21.09
C VAL A 257 -29.02 17.33 -21.92
N GLY A 258 -30.16 16.67 -22.03
CA GLY A 258 -30.29 15.43 -22.82
C GLY A 258 -30.02 15.66 -24.31
N SER A 259 -30.53 16.78 -24.88
CA SER A 259 -30.28 17.18 -26.27
C SER A 259 -28.80 17.47 -26.52
N PHE A 260 -28.14 18.20 -25.60
CA PHE A 260 -26.71 18.48 -25.72
C PHE A 260 -25.87 17.20 -25.80
N TYR A 261 -26.04 16.26 -24.86
CA TYR A 261 -25.25 15.02 -24.86
C TYR A 261 -25.57 14.13 -26.05
N ARG A 262 -26.81 14.06 -26.49
CA ARG A 262 -27.18 13.34 -27.71
C ARG A 262 -26.44 13.88 -28.93
N GLN A 263 -26.54 15.20 -29.19
CA GLN A 263 -25.86 15.84 -30.32
C GLN A 263 -24.33 15.69 -30.23
N LEU A 264 -23.77 15.77 -29.01
CA LEU A 264 -22.33 15.59 -28.78
C LEU A 264 -21.89 14.17 -29.15
N VAL A 265 -22.60 13.15 -28.67
CA VAL A 265 -22.29 11.75 -28.96
C VAL A 265 -22.42 11.49 -30.47
N GLU A 266 -23.50 11.95 -31.13
CA GLU A 266 -23.70 11.84 -32.57
C GLU A 266 -22.55 12.47 -33.37
N LYS A 267 -22.14 13.70 -33.01
CA LYS A 267 -21.01 14.36 -33.67
C LYS A 267 -19.69 13.63 -33.50
N ILE A 268 -19.43 13.04 -32.31
CA ILE A 268 -18.21 12.31 -32.03
C ILE A 268 -18.20 10.96 -32.73
N GLN A 269 -19.34 10.27 -32.81
CA GLN A 269 -19.47 9.02 -33.56
C GLN A 269 -19.18 9.22 -35.06
N ALA A 270 -19.44 10.39 -35.59
CA ALA A 270 -19.15 10.74 -36.98
C ALA A 270 -17.65 11.07 -37.25
N LEU A 271 -16.81 11.14 -36.24
CA LEU A 271 -15.39 11.45 -36.43
C LEU A 271 -14.62 10.24 -36.98
N PRO A 272 -13.65 10.47 -37.88
CA PRO A 272 -12.79 9.38 -38.38
C PRO A 272 -12.00 8.74 -37.24
N GLY A 273 -11.92 7.42 -37.21
CA GLY A 273 -11.20 6.66 -36.21
C GLY A 273 -12.01 6.38 -34.93
N VAL A 274 -13.26 6.80 -34.83
CA VAL A 274 -14.17 6.44 -33.74
C VAL A 274 -14.94 5.17 -34.12
N GLU A 275 -14.84 4.14 -33.27
CA GLU A 275 -15.62 2.90 -33.37
C GLU A 275 -17.01 3.07 -32.74
N ALA A 276 -17.04 3.65 -31.51
CA ALA A 276 -18.27 3.94 -30.79
C ALA A 276 -18.04 5.09 -29.81
N ALA A 277 -19.08 5.84 -29.47
CA ALA A 277 -19.03 6.91 -28.46
C ALA A 277 -20.29 6.88 -27.60
N ALA A 278 -20.11 7.19 -26.33
CA ALA A 278 -21.19 7.26 -25.35
C ALA A 278 -20.82 8.18 -24.18
N ALA A 279 -21.74 8.39 -23.28
CA ALA A 279 -21.49 9.11 -22.03
C ALA A 279 -22.09 8.38 -20.83
N ILE A 280 -21.42 8.52 -19.68
CA ILE A 280 -21.85 7.98 -18.39
C ILE A 280 -21.70 9.04 -17.29
N HIS A 281 -22.61 9.02 -16.33
CA HIS A 281 -22.53 9.94 -15.17
C HIS A 281 -21.33 9.61 -14.27
N ASP A 282 -21.25 8.39 -13.78
CA ASP A 282 -20.18 7.92 -12.90
C ASP A 282 -19.33 6.87 -13.61
N LEU A 283 -18.16 7.29 -14.14
CA LEU A 283 -17.24 6.38 -14.81
C LEU A 283 -16.73 5.32 -13.83
N PRO A 284 -16.68 4.03 -14.19
CA PRO A 284 -16.06 3.01 -13.37
C PRO A 284 -14.64 3.39 -12.91
N LEU A 285 -14.32 3.06 -11.66
CA LEU A 285 -13.02 3.32 -11.02
C LEU A 285 -12.63 4.80 -10.83
N SER A 286 -13.56 5.74 -11.06
CA SER A 286 -13.32 7.18 -10.87
C SER A 286 -13.49 7.65 -9.41
N ASN A 287 -13.83 6.77 -8.48
CA ASN A 287 -14.21 7.07 -7.08
C ASN A 287 -15.48 7.97 -6.95
N GLU A 288 -16.20 8.16 -8.03
CA GLU A 288 -17.50 8.83 -8.04
C GLU A 288 -18.59 7.78 -8.06
N SER A 289 -19.62 7.90 -7.23
CA SER A 289 -20.81 7.06 -7.31
C SER A 289 -22.00 7.76 -6.72
N LEU A 290 -23.08 7.74 -7.44
CA LEU A 290 -24.39 8.12 -6.95
C LEU A 290 -25.05 6.88 -6.36
N LYS A 291 -25.39 6.95 -5.09
CA LYS A 291 -26.14 5.89 -4.42
C LYS A 291 -27.58 6.30 -4.28
N GLY A 292 -28.46 5.33 -4.43
CA GLY A 292 -29.88 5.52 -4.21
C GLY A 292 -30.53 4.31 -3.61
N GLN A 293 -31.58 4.53 -2.85
CA GLN A 293 -32.43 3.45 -2.35
C GLN A 293 -33.47 3.10 -3.42
N LEU A 294 -33.55 1.84 -3.75
CA LEU A 294 -34.53 1.30 -4.68
C LEU A 294 -35.33 0.18 -4.01
N THR A 295 -36.61 0.10 -4.34
CA THR A 295 -37.51 -0.99 -3.96
C THR A 295 -37.89 -1.79 -5.20
N PHE A 296 -37.91 -3.11 -5.08
CA PHE A 296 -38.11 -4.05 -6.17
C PHE A 296 -39.43 -4.78 -6.01
N GLU A 297 -40.20 -4.89 -7.11
CA GLU A 297 -41.48 -5.59 -7.16
C GLU A 297 -41.32 -7.10 -6.93
N GLY A 298 -42.21 -7.70 -6.14
CA GLY A 298 -42.26 -9.16 -5.91
C GLY A 298 -41.10 -9.71 -5.06
N VAL A 299 -40.29 -8.86 -4.46
CA VAL A 299 -39.27 -9.25 -3.50
C VAL A 299 -39.84 -9.03 -2.08
N THR A 300 -40.28 -10.11 -1.44
CA THR A 300 -40.73 -10.06 -0.05
C THR A 300 -39.53 -10.02 0.90
N ALA A 301 -39.56 -9.10 1.85
CA ALA A 301 -38.59 -9.06 2.94
C ALA A 301 -38.67 -10.33 3.77
N ASN A 302 -37.72 -11.25 3.66
CA ASN A 302 -37.57 -12.31 4.64
C ASN A 302 -37.11 -11.68 5.95
N ALA A 303 -37.90 -11.84 7.00
CA ALA A 303 -37.69 -11.25 8.33
C ALA A 303 -36.30 -11.60 8.92
N GLU A 304 -35.71 -12.73 8.52
CA GLU A 304 -34.38 -13.18 8.99
C GLU A 304 -33.20 -12.52 8.30
N ARG A 305 -33.38 -11.86 7.15
CA ARG A 305 -32.28 -11.22 6.35
C ARG A 305 -32.39 -9.70 6.29
N GLY A 306 -33.18 -9.07 7.15
CA GLY A 306 -33.28 -7.62 7.27
C GLY A 306 -33.36 -6.87 5.93
N ASN A 307 -34.55 -6.45 5.49
CA ASN A 307 -34.83 -5.48 4.44
C ASN A 307 -34.30 -5.79 3.02
N LEU A 308 -34.51 -6.98 2.50
CA LEU A 308 -34.20 -7.32 1.11
C LEU A 308 -35.08 -6.63 0.06
N ALA A 309 -36.23 -6.12 0.44
CA ALA A 309 -37.14 -5.42 -0.48
C ALA A 309 -36.66 -4.01 -0.89
N SER A 310 -35.80 -3.38 -0.07
CA SER A 310 -35.22 -2.07 -0.39
C SER A 310 -33.70 -2.13 -0.22
N SER A 311 -32.96 -1.71 -1.23
CA SER A 311 -31.50 -1.76 -1.28
C SER A 311 -30.89 -0.43 -1.64
N GLU A 312 -29.79 -0.10 -0.98
CA GLU A 312 -28.89 0.98 -1.43
C GLU A 312 -28.00 0.42 -2.54
N VAL A 313 -28.22 0.88 -3.77
CA VAL A 313 -27.50 0.45 -4.96
C VAL A 313 -26.81 1.63 -5.61
N ASP A 314 -25.73 1.35 -6.31
CA ASP A 314 -25.08 2.36 -7.14
C ASP A 314 -25.93 2.61 -8.40
N GLN A 315 -26.03 3.87 -8.82
CA GLN A 315 -26.86 4.29 -9.94
C GLN A 315 -26.05 5.13 -10.91
N SER A 316 -26.16 4.85 -12.21
CA SER A 316 -25.56 5.68 -13.25
C SER A 316 -26.54 5.96 -14.37
N ALA A 317 -26.53 7.20 -14.89
CA ALA A 317 -27.19 7.54 -16.13
C ALA A 317 -26.22 7.34 -17.29
N ILE A 318 -26.68 6.65 -18.36
CA ILE A 318 -25.87 6.34 -19.54
C ILE A 318 -26.60 6.69 -20.83
N THR A 319 -25.84 7.00 -21.88
CA THR A 319 -26.37 7.04 -23.24
C THR A 319 -26.43 5.63 -23.84
N PRO A 320 -27.24 5.39 -24.91
CA PRO A 320 -27.52 4.02 -25.40
C PRO A 320 -26.30 3.15 -25.67
N ASP A 321 -25.26 3.70 -26.31
CA ASP A 321 -24.09 2.92 -26.76
C ASP A 321 -23.01 2.67 -25.69
N TYR A 322 -23.25 3.02 -24.44
CA TYR A 322 -22.25 2.89 -23.38
C TYR A 322 -21.70 1.46 -23.25
N PHE A 323 -22.55 0.46 -23.25
CA PHE A 323 -22.12 -0.93 -23.12
C PHE A 323 -21.35 -1.43 -24.35
N ASN A 324 -21.66 -0.89 -25.56
CA ASN A 324 -20.90 -1.16 -26.76
C ASN A 324 -19.50 -0.55 -26.70
N VAL A 325 -19.37 0.71 -26.23
CA VAL A 325 -18.07 1.35 -26.00
C VAL A 325 -17.23 0.57 -25.01
N MET A 326 -17.82 0.11 -23.91
CA MET A 326 -17.12 -0.63 -22.85
C MET A 326 -17.02 -2.14 -23.13
N LYS A 327 -17.63 -2.65 -24.21
CA LYS A 327 -17.74 -4.08 -24.54
C LYS A 327 -18.24 -4.91 -23.34
N ALA A 328 -19.16 -4.35 -22.57
CA ALA A 328 -19.76 -5.04 -21.44
C ALA A 328 -20.85 -5.99 -21.92
N PRO A 329 -20.77 -7.32 -21.64
CA PRO A 329 -21.70 -8.28 -22.19
C PRO A 329 -23.12 -8.13 -21.66
N LEU A 330 -24.11 -8.19 -22.56
CA LEU A 330 -25.52 -8.36 -22.22
C LEU A 330 -25.78 -9.83 -21.89
N LEU A 331 -26.36 -10.10 -20.73
CA LEU A 331 -26.69 -11.47 -20.27
C LEU A 331 -28.12 -11.85 -20.62
N ALA A 332 -29.05 -10.87 -20.58
CA ALA A 332 -30.44 -11.06 -20.96
C ALA A 332 -31.10 -9.73 -21.35
N GLY A 333 -32.15 -9.79 -22.14
CA GLY A 333 -32.94 -8.62 -22.54
C GLY A 333 -32.28 -7.80 -23.66
N ARG A 334 -32.29 -6.47 -23.52
CA ARG A 334 -31.74 -5.53 -24.51
C ARG A 334 -31.01 -4.36 -23.86
N PHE A 335 -30.13 -3.72 -24.63
CA PHE A 335 -29.58 -2.42 -24.28
C PHE A 335 -30.60 -1.29 -24.48
N PHE A 336 -30.29 -0.11 -23.95
CA PHE A 336 -31.07 1.09 -24.22
C PHE A 336 -30.99 1.46 -25.69
N THR A 337 -32.06 2.06 -26.18
CA THR A 337 -32.18 2.57 -27.52
C THR A 337 -32.57 4.05 -27.50
N PRO A 338 -32.46 4.80 -28.59
CA PRO A 338 -32.97 6.17 -28.67
C PRO A 338 -34.48 6.30 -28.43
N ARG A 339 -35.23 5.18 -28.48
CA ARG A 339 -36.66 5.13 -28.15
C ARG A 339 -36.95 5.22 -26.66
N ASP A 340 -35.97 4.91 -25.78
CA ASP A 340 -36.06 5.01 -24.34
C ASP A 340 -35.85 6.48 -23.88
N ALA A 341 -36.66 7.38 -24.47
CA ALA A 341 -36.58 8.83 -24.30
C ALA A 341 -37.53 9.32 -23.19
N ARG A 342 -37.40 10.59 -22.84
CA ARG A 342 -38.28 11.26 -21.89
C ARG A 342 -39.75 11.21 -22.38
N GLY A 343 -40.69 10.96 -21.47
CA GLY A 343 -42.12 10.81 -21.77
C GLY A 343 -42.51 9.41 -22.27
N LYS A 344 -41.56 8.51 -22.40
CA LYS A 344 -41.81 7.08 -22.63
C LYS A 344 -41.78 6.31 -21.30
N PRO A 345 -42.31 5.07 -21.24
CA PRO A 345 -42.24 4.25 -20.04
C PRO A 345 -40.80 4.21 -19.51
N PRO A 346 -40.60 4.44 -18.18
CA PRO A 346 -39.27 4.46 -17.61
C PRO A 346 -38.68 3.04 -17.56
N VAL A 347 -37.41 2.92 -17.96
CA VAL A 347 -36.71 1.64 -18.07
C VAL A 347 -35.37 1.69 -17.36
N ALA A 348 -34.90 0.50 -16.92
CA ALA A 348 -33.60 0.32 -16.30
C ALA A 348 -32.89 -0.94 -16.81
N ILE A 349 -31.57 -0.94 -16.70
CA ILE A 349 -30.71 -2.12 -16.86
C ILE A 349 -30.05 -2.38 -15.50
N ILE A 350 -30.04 -3.62 -15.05
CA ILE A 350 -29.40 -4.02 -13.80
C ILE A 350 -28.15 -4.85 -14.08
N ASP A 351 -27.25 -4.91 -13.10
CA ASP A 351 -26.10 -5.80 -13.17
C ASP A 351 -26.43 -7.22 -12.67
N GLU A 352 -25.58 -8.17 -13.03
CA GLU A 352 -25.66 -9.57 -12.63
C GLU A 352 -25.62 -9.74 -11.09
N THR A 353 -24.93 -8.86 -10.36
CA THR A 353 -24.80 -8.94 -8.89
C THR A 353 -26.12 -8.66 -8.22
N LEU A 354 -26.81 -7.60 -8.66
CA LEU A 354 -28.14 -7.27 -8.16
C LEU A 354 -29.16 -8.35 -8.53
N GLN A 355 -29.11 -8.86 -9.76
CA GLN A 355 -29.98 -9.92 -10.22
C GLN A 355 -29.85 -11.18 -9.35
N ARG A 356 -28.63 -11.67 -9.11
CA ARG A 356 -28.37 -12.84 -8.27
C ARG A 356 -28.80 -12.66 -6.82
N ARG A 357 -28.67 -11.45 -6.29
CA ARG A 357 -29.07 -11.15 -4.93
C ARG A 357 -30.58 -11.14 -4.76
N LEU A 358 -31.31 -10.49 -5.71
CA LEU A 358 -32.76 -10.38 -5.63
C LEU A 358 -33.47 -11.69 -5.98
N TRP A 359 -32.92 -12.43 -6.94
CA TRP A 359 -33.49 -13.68 -7.42
C TRP A 359 -32.40 -14.76 -7.49
N PRO A 360 -32.01 -15.34 -6.34
CA PRO A 360 -31.01 -16.40 -6.29
C PRO A 360 -31.43 -17.58 -7.16
N ASN A 361 -30.49 -18.17 -7.87
CA ASN A 361 -30.67 -19.33 -8.75
C ASN A 361 -31.64 -19.13 -9.95
N ALA A 362 -32.12 -17.90 -10.18
CA ALA A 362 -32.95 -17.60 -11.36
C ALA A 362 -32.07 -17.26 -12.57
N ASN A 363 -32.52 -17.65 -13.77
CA ASN A 363 -31.91 -17.23 -15.02
C ASN A 363 -31.96 -15.68 -15.10
N PRO A 364 -30.93 -14.98 -15.58
CA PRO A 364 -30.96 -13.53 -15.80
C PRO A 364 -32.20 -13.04 -16.56
N ALA A 365 -32.73 -13.84 -17.49
CA ALA A 365 -33.95 -13.52 -18.23
C ALA A 365 -35.20 -13.33 -17.33
N ASN A 366 -35.23 -13.94 -16.16
CA ASN A 366 -36.37 -13.83 -15.24
C ASN A 366 -36.47 -12.45 -14.56
N ALA A 367 -35.45 -11.62 -14.67
CA ALA A 367 -35.46 -10.24 -14.20
C ALA A 367 -36.13 -9.29 -15.21
N ILE A 368 -36.22 -9.68 -16.49
CA ILE A 368 -36.79 -8.84 -17.55
C ILE A 368 -38.31 -8.69 -17.35
N GLY A 369 -38.81 -7.47 -17.51
CA GLY A 369 -40.22 -7.12 -17.25
C GLY A 369 -40.58 -6.89 -15.79
N ARG A 370 -39.70 -7.25 -14.85
CA ARG A 370 -39.88 -6.87 -13.43
C ARG A 370 -39.64 -5.38 -13.25
N ARG A 371 -40.20 -4.83 -12.17
CA ARG A 371 -40.21 -3.38 -11.96
C ARG A 371 -39.50 -2.99 -10.67
N LEU A 372 -38.93 -1.80 -10.68
CA LEU A 372 -38.34 -1.17 -9.51
C LEU A 372 -38.88 0.26 -9.36
N THR A 373 -38.72 0.82 -8.17
CA THR A 373 -39.09 2.22 -7.89
C THR A 373 -38.07 2.87 -6.97
N PHE A 374 -38.00 4.19 -7.02
CA PHE A 374 -37.10 4.97 -6.17
C PHE A 374 -37.66 5.08 -4.74
N GLY A 375 -36.76 5.10 -3.79
CA GLY A 375 -37.06 5.23 -2.37
C GLY A 375 -37.14 3.89 -1.65
N ARG A 376 -37.24 3.99 -0.31
CA ARG A 376 -37.37 2.86 0.59
C ARG A 376 -38.82 2.73 1.00
N PHE A 377 -39.51 1.69 0.51
CA PHE A 377 -40.92 1.44 0.78
C PHE A 377 -41.84 2.65 0.51
N PRO A 378 -41.93 3.14 -0.73
CA PRO A 378 -42.80 4.26 -1.03
C PRO A 378 -44.26 3.90 -0.72
N GLU A 379 -45.01 4.83 -0.08
CA GLU A 379 -46.42 4.62 0.27
C GLU A 379 -47.32 4.55 -0.96
N LYS A 380 -46.95 5.33 -2.00
CA LYS A 380 -47.60 5.29 -3.32
C LYS A 380 -46.51 5.08 -4.38
N VAL A 381 -46.72 4.08 -5.21
CA VAL A 381 -45.83 3.80 -6.33
C VAL A 381 -46.49 4.28 -7.62
N GLU A 382 -46.23 5.54 -7.98
CA GLU A 382 -46.81 6.13 -9.19
C GLU A 382 -45.93 5.89 -10.42
N ASN A 383 -44.61 5.68 -10.22
CA ASN A 383 -43.64 5.59 -11.30
C ASN A 383 -42.81 4.31 -11.18
N TRP A 384 -43.33 3.23 -11.72
CA TRP A 384 -42.60 1.99 -11.89
C TRP A 384 -41.62 2.09 -13.05
N VAL A 385 -40.39 1.62 -12.85
CA VAL A 385 -39.33 1.51 -13.84
C VAL A 385 -39.16 0.04 -14.21
N GLU A 386 -39.31 -0.29 -15.49
CA GLU A 386 -39.21 -1.66 -15.98
C GLU A 386 -37.76 -2.07 -16.24
N ILE A 387 -37.38 -3.27 -15.81
CA ILE A 387 -36.06 -3.85 -16.09
C ILE A 387 -36.10 -4.45 -17.50
N VAL A 388 -35.33 -3.86 -18.42
CA VAL A 388 -35.27 -4.28 -19.83
C VAL A 388 -34.00 -5.04 -20.20
N GLY A 389 -32.99 -5.04 -19.35
CA GLY A 389 -31.74 -5.75 -19.59
C GLY A 389 -31.01 -6.11 -18.31
N VAL A 390 -30.21 -7.17 -18.40
CA VAL A 390 -29.25 -7.59 -17.39
C VAL A 390 -27.87 -7.65 -18.02
N VAL A 391 -26.90 -6.91 -17.46
CA VAL A 391 -25.53 -6.88 -17.94
C VAL A 391 -24.60 -7.59 -16.98
N ARG A 392 -23.45 -8.01 -17.48
CA ARG A 392 -22.38 -8.55 -16.65
C ARG A 392 -21.96 -7.52 -15.60
N ARG A 393 -21.61 -7.98 -14.41
CA ARG A 393 -21.11 -7.16 -13.31
C ARG A 393 -19.87 -6.37 -13.70
N THR A 394 -19.79 -5.11 -13.31
CA THR A 394 -18.64 -4.24 -13.48
C THR A 394 -18.10 -3.78 -12.12
N ARG A 395 -16.79 -3.58 -12.01
CA ARG A 395 -16.15 -3.02 -10.80
C ARG A 395 -16.14 -1.50 -10.89
N ASN A 396 -17.12 -0.87 -10.26
CA ASN A 396 -17.31 0.57 -10.39
C ASN A 396 -16.46 1.41 -9.42
N HIS A 397 -16.10 0.88 -8.24
CA HIS A 397 -15.39 1.66 -7.21
C HIS A 397 -13.89 1.40 -7.17
N ARG A 398 -13.53 0.18 -6.83
CA ARG A 398 -12.14 -0.26 -6.63
C ARG A 398 -12.03 -1.70 -7.10
N LEU A 399 -10.86 -2.04 -7.63
CA LEU A 399 -10.60 -3.40 -8.09
C LEU A 399 -10.48 -4.41 -6.94
N ASP A 400 -10.11 -3.95 -5.73
CA ASP A 400 -9.95 -4.77 -4.52
C ASP A 400 -11.18 -4.80 -3.60
N ALA A 401 -12.22 -4.00 -3.90
CA ALA A 401 -13.45 -3.98 -3.10
C ALA A 401 -14.44 -5.03 -3.57
N ASP A 402 -15.36 -5.37 -2.68
CA ASP A 402 -16.53 -6.17 -3.04
C ASP A 402 -17.34 -5.48 -4.14
N ILE A 403 -17.84 -6.29 -5.07
CA ILE A 403 -18.66 -5.79 -6.17
C ILE A 403 -19.99 -5.33 -5.57
N ARG A 404 -20.35 -4.08 -5.84
CA ARG A 404 -21.64 -3.52 -5.45
C ARG A 404 -22.64 -3.68 -6.57
N GLU A 405 -23.88 -3.77 -6.20
CA GLU A 405 -25.00 -3.80 -7.11
C GLU A 405 -25.12 -2.47 -7.84
N HIS A 406 -25.43 -2.53 -9.12
CA HIS A 406 -25.53 -1.35 -9.97
C HIS A 406 -26.80 -1.38 -10.84
N VAL A 407 -27.43 -0.20 -10.95
CA VAL A 407 -28.57 0.04 -11.82
C VAL A 407 -28.25 1.18 -12.77
N TYR A 408 -28.48 0.95 -14.05
CA TYR A 408 -28.29 1.94 -15.09
C TYR A 408 -29.65 2.48 -15.57
N PHE A 409 -29.69 3.79 -15.82
CA PHE A 409 -30.87 4.47 -16.36
C PHE A 409 -30.51 5.17 -17.68
N PRO A 410 -31.44 5.29 -18.64
CA PRO A 410 -31.21 6.08 -19.84
C PRO A 410 -31.00 7.55 -19.46
N HIS A 411 -29.92 8.17 -19.92
CA HIS A 411 -29.68 9.59 -19.66
C HIS A 411 -30.85 10.48 -20.13
N ALA A 412 -31.53 10.11 -21.22
CA ALA A 412 -32.70 10.82 -21.72
C ALA A 412 -33.88 10.85 -20.73
N GLN A 413 -34.00 9.85 -19.84
CA GLN A 413 -35.02 9.78 -18.78
C GLN A 413 -34.48 10.29 -17.42
N SER A 414 -33.18 10.18 -17.16
CA SER A 414 -32.52 10.59 -15.91
C SER A 414 -31.35 11.51 -16.20
N ALA A 415 -31.64 12.69 -16.75
CA ALA A 415 -30.62 13.64 -17.19
C ALA A 415 -29.71 14.08 -16.05
N LYS A 416 -28.40 13.90 -16.22
CA LYS A 416 -27.33 14.36 -15.35
C LYS A 416 -26.51 15.41 -16.09
N ILE A 417 -26.25 16.54 -15.43
CA ILE A 417 -25.56 17.66 -16.07
C ILE A 417 -24.08 17.36 -16.31
N GLN A 418 -23.44 16.70 -15.36
CA GLN A 418 -22.05 16.29 -15.47
C GLN A 418 -21.98 14.85 -15.95
N MET A 419 -21.29 14.60 -17.05
CA MET A 419 -21.07 13.26 -17.60
C MET A 419 -19.61 13.09 -18.01
N THR A 420 -19.17 11.85 -18.05
CA THR A 420 -17.91 11.46 -18.67
C THR A 420 -18.22 10.86 -20.05
N LEU A 421 -17.72 11.50 -21.09
CA LEU A 421 -17.73 10.98 -22.44
C LEU A 421 -16.74 9.83 -22.52
N THR A 422 -17.15 8.72 -23.12
CA THR A 422 -16.34 7.53 -23.41
C THR A 422 -16.32 7.30 -24.90
N ILE A 423 -15.14 7.20 -25.51
CA ILE A 423 -14.95 7.07 -26.96
C ILE A 423 -14.04 5.88 -27.22
N ARG A 424 -14.53 4.86 -27.89
CA ARG A 424 -13.70 3.75 -28.37
C ARG A 424 -13.10 4.12 -29.72
N ALA A 425 -11.78 4.05 -29.80
CA ALA A 425 -11.01 4.36 -31.00
C ALA A 425 -10.58 3.08 -31.72
N THR A 426 -10.40 3.17 -33.03
CA THR A 426 -9.81 2.10 -33.85
C THR A 426 -8.29 2.02 -33.74
N SER A 427 -7.64 3.10 -33.21
CA SER A 427 -6.20 3.22 -32.99
C SER A 427 -5.93 3.89 -31.64
N ASP A 428 -4.76 4.53 -31.46
CA ASP A 428 -4.46 5.25 -30.22
C ASP A 428 -5.54 6.30 -29.90
N PRO A 429 -6.25 6.16 -28.77
CA PRO A 429 -7.35 7.04 -28.39
C PRO A 429 -6.92 8.49 -28.14
N LEU A 430 -5.65 8.75 -27.83
CA LEU A 430 -5.15 10.10 -27.61
C LEU A 430 -5.16 10.96 -28.89
N ASN A 431 -5.11 10.35 -30.06
CA ASN A 431 -5.21 11.04 -31.35
C ASN A 431 -6.58 11.71 -31.55
N LEU A 432 -7.62 11.23 -30.89
CA LEU A 432 -8.97 11.78 -30.99
C LEU A 432 -9.22 13.00 -30.09
N VAL A 433 -8.30 13.33 -29.17
CA VAL A 433 -8.49 14.40 -28.18
C VAL A 433 -8.79 15.76 -28.83
N GLY A 434 -8.05 16.12 -29.88
CA GLY A 434 -8.23 17.38 -30.61
C GLY A 434 -9.59 17.47 -31.28
N ALA A 435 -9.97 16.43 -32.03
CA ALA A 435 -11.22 16.34 -32.75
C ALA A 435 -12.43 16.32 -31.80
N ALA A 436 -12.36 15.53 -30.72
CA ALA A 436 -13.42 15.45 -29.72
C ALA A 436 -13.63 16.79 -28.97
N ARG A 437 -12.54 17.51 -28.63
CA ARG A 437 -12.64 18.89 -28.09
C ARG A 437 -13.26 19.85 -29.10
N GLY A 438 -12.88 19.74 -30.38
CA GLY A 438 -13.46 20.53 -31.45
C GLY A 438 -14.98 20.29 -31.61
N ALA A 439 -15.42 19.03 -31.56
CA ALA A 439 -16.82 18.66 -31.58
C ALA A 439 -17.59 19.24 -30.37
N ALA A 440 -17.04 19.20 -29.17
CA ALA A 440 -17.67 19.78 -27.98
C ALA A 440 -17.79 21.31 -28.10
N ARG A 441 -16.72 21.99 -28.51
CA ARG A 441 -16.71 23.46 -28.71
C ARG A 441 -17.63 23.92 -29.82
N SER A 442 -17.84 23.11 -30.87
CA SER A 442 -18.77 23.47 -31.95
C SER A 442 -20.23 23.45 -31.51
N LEU A 443 -20.57 22.75 -30.42
CA LEU A 443 -21.90 22.79 -29.81
C LEU A 443 -22.02 23.91 -28.78
N ASP A 444 -20.96 24.09 -28.00
CA ASP A 444 -20.88 25.13 -26.96
C ASP A 444 -19.43 25.56 -26.77
N PRO A 445 -19.04 26.79 -27.22
CA PRO A 445 -17.68 27.29 -27.07
C PRO A 445 -17.22 27.43 -25.62
N ASP A 446 -18.16 27.67 -24.70
CA ASP A 446 -17.89 27.84 -23.26
C ASP A 446 -17.79 26.51 -22.51
N GLN A 447 -17.89 25.39 -23.20
CA GLN A 447 -17.90 24.06 -22.60
C GLN A 447 -16.51 23.64 -22.14
N PRO A 448 -16.25 23.54 -20.82
CA PRO A 448 -14.99 23.01 -20.32
C PRO A 448 -14.93 21.48 -20.55
N VAL A 449 -13.83 21.03 -21.14
CA VAL A 449 -13.46 19.61 -21.25
C VAL A 449 -12.24 19.38 -20.40
N PHE A 450 -12.38 18.54 -19.40
CA PHE A 450 -11.32 18.29 -18.41
C PHE A 450 -11.17 16.79 -18.09
N ARG A 451 -10.12 16.43 -17.34
CA ARG A 451 -9.77 15.03 -17.01
C ARG A 451 -9.75 14.11 -18.25
N VAL A 452 -9.06 14.56 -19.30
CA VAL A 452 -8.85 13.77 -20.51
C VAL A 452 -7.83 12.68 -20.20
N ARG A 453 -8.25 11.42 -20.26
CA ARG A 453 -7.41 10.25 -19.95
C ARG A 453 -7.90 9.04 -20.73
N THR A 454 -7.01 8.08 -20.96
CA THR A 454 -7.41 6.76 -21.44
C THR A 454 -8.04 5.94 -20.31
N MET A 455 -8.87 4.95 -20.61
CA MET A 455 -9.44 4.08 -19.58
C MET A 455 -8.37 3.24 -18.88
N ASN A 456 -7.29 2.91 -19.58
CA ASN A 456 -6.11 2.26 -19.00
C ASN A 456 -5.41 3.17 -17.96
N GLU A 457 -5.33 4.49 -18.19
CA GLU A 457 -4.82 5.45 -17.19
C GLU A 457 -5.76 5.56 -15.99
N VAL A 458 -7.08 5.50 -16.18
CA VAL A 458 -8.05 5.46 -15.08
C VAL A 458 -7.83 4.21 -14.23
N MET A 459 -7.66 3.04 -14.84
CA MET A 459 -7.34 1.79 -14.14
C MET A 459 -5.99 1.86 -13.42
N ALA A 460 -4.96 2.37 -14.07
CA ALA A 460 -3.65 2.57 -13.47
C ALA A 460 -3.71 3.52 -12.25
N GLY A 461 -4.53 4.58 -12.35
CA GLY A 461 -4.81 5.49 -11.23
C GLY A 461 -5.51 4.80 -10.06
N ALA A 462 -6.45 3.91 -10.32
CA ALA A 462 -7.11 3.11 -9.28
C ALA A 462 -6.14 2.16 -8.54
N LEU A 463 -5.10 1.67 -9.21
CA LEU A 463 -4.05 0.81 -8.66
C LEU A 463 -2.90 1.60 -8.02
N ALA A 464 -2.80 2.90 -8.26
CA ALA A 464 -1.66 3.71 -7.85
C ALA A 464 -1.36 3.68 -6.33
N PRO A 465 -2.36 3.74 -5.41
CA PRO A 465 -2.09 3.67 -3.97
C PRO A 465 -1.49 2.31 -3.54
N ALA A 466 -2.01 1.21 -4.11
CA ALA A 466 -1.52 -0.14 -3.82
C ALA A 466 -0.09 -0.32 -4.36
N ARG A 467 0.16 0.14 -5.60
CA ARG A 467 1.48 0.12 -6.24
C ARG A 467 2.50 0.94 -5.45
N PHE A 468 2.12 2.12 -4.99
CA PHE A 468 2.99 3.00 -4.20
C PHE A 468 3.40 2.35 -2.86
N THR A 469 2.44 1.80 -2.13
CA THR A 469 2.69 1.08 -0.87
C THR A 469 3.60 -0.13 -1.10
N LEU A 470 3.36 -0.89 -2.16
CA LEU A 470 4.18 -2.04 -2.55
C LEU A 470 5.64 -1.62 -2.82
N TRP A 471 5.86 -0.58 -3.63
CA TRP A 471 7.21 -0.11 -3.96
C TRP A 471 7.98 0.33 -2.73
N LEU A 472 7.36 1.11 -1.83
CA LEU A 472 7.99 1.52 -0.58
C LEU A 472 8.36 0.32 0.28
N LEU A 473 7.46 -0.65 0.41
CA LEU A 473 7.75 -1.82 1.24
C LEU A 473 8.83 -2.72 0.62
N LEU A 474 8.88 -2.85 -0.71
CA LEU A 474 9.95 -3.56 -1.41
C LEU A 474 11.32 -2.89 -1.21
N ILE A 475 11.38 -1.56 -1.24
CA ILE A 475 12.60 -0.80 -0.96
C ILE A 475 13.05 -1.06 0.48
N PHE A 476 12.14 -0.95 1.46
CA PHE A 476 12.47 -1.21 2.86
C PHE A 476 12.92 -2.66 3.10
N ALA A 477 12.24 -3.62 2.49
CA ALA A 477 12.62 -5.03 2.56
C ALA A 477 13.98 -5.30 1.93
N GLY A 478 14.28 -4.68 0.78
CA GLY A 478 15.59 -4.74 0.13
C GLY A 478 16.72 -4.15 1.00
N VAL A 479 16.49 -2.97 1.58
CA VAL A 479 17.43 -2.35 2.53
C VAL A 479 17.64 -3.24 3.75
N ALA A 480 16.58 -3.78 4.33
CA ALA A 480 16.65 -4.67 5.48
C ALA A 480 17.46 -5.95 5.16
N ALA A 481 17.24 -6.55 3.98
CA ALA A 481 17.99 -7.72 3.54
C ALA A 481 19.48 -7.41 3.34
N ALA A 482 19.80 -6.25 2.74
CA ALA A 482 21.18 -5.79 2.56
C ALA A 482 21.87 -5.54 3.93
N LEU A 483 21.18 -4.89 4.86
CA LEU A 483 21.68 -4.64 6.21
C LEU A 483 21.91 -5.96 6.97
N ALA A 484 20.97 -6.92 6.88
CA ALA A 484 21.14 -8.25 7.48
C ALA A 484 22.34 -9.00 6.90
N MET A 485 22.55 -8.90 5.58
CA MET A 485 23.74 -9.47 4.94
C MET A 485 25.03 -8.87 5.50
N VAL A 486 25.10 -7.55 5.66
CA VAL A 486 26.25 -6.83 6.24
C VAL A 486 26.46 -7.26 7.71
N GLY A 487 25.39 -7.36 8.49
CA GLY A 487 25.44 -7.82 9.89
C GLY A 487 26.00 -9.24 10.02
N ILE A 488 25.48 -10.19 9.22
CA ILE A 488 25.98 -11.57 9.18
C ILE A 488 27.46 -11.61 8.76
N TYR A 489 27.80 -10.89 7.67
CA TYR A 489 29.16 -10.80 7.18
C TYR A 489 30.12 -10.28 8.26
N GLY A 490 29.75 -9.20 8.93
CA GLY A 490 30.56 -8.60 10.01
C GLY A 490 30.83 -9.58 11.14
N VAL A 491 29.81 -10.25 11.65
CA VAL A 491 29.95 -11.23 12.75
C VAL A 491 30.79 -12.43 12.31
N MET A 492 30.56 -12.93 11.11
CA MET A 492 31.31 -14.09 10.59
C MET A 492 32.77 -13.74 10.30
N SER A 493 33.03 -12.58 9.71
CA SER A 493 34.40 -12.09 9.46
C SER A 493 35.19 -11.96 10.77
N ASN A 494 34.59 -11.36 11.79
CA ASN A 494 35.23 -11.23 13.11
C ASN A 494 35.45 -12.59 13.79
N ALA A 495 34.46 -13.51 13.71
CA ALA A 495 34.60 -14.85 14.28
C ALA A 495 35.71 -15.66 13.62
N VAL A 496 35.91 -15.47 12.32
CA VAL A 496 37.01 -16.07 11.55
C VAL A 496 38.35 -15.45 11.97
N THR A 497 38.45 -14.12 12.03
CA THR A 497 39.69 -13.41 12.41
C THR A 497 40.15 -13.79 13.82
N GLN A 498 39.22 -13.89 14.79
CA GLN A 498 39.54 -14.31 16.16
C GLN A 498 40.04 -15.78 16.26
N ARG A 499 39.74 -16.61 15.26
CA ARG A 499 40.15 -18.03 15.23
C ARG A 499 41.20 -18.32 14.18
N THR A 500 41.84 -17.29 13.59
CA THR A 500 42.82 -17.48 12.53
C THR A 500 43.98 -18.36 12.98
N HIS A 501 44.48 -18.19 14.19
CA HIS A 501 45.52 -19.05 14.78
C HIS A 501 45.03 -20.51 14.97
N GLU A 502 43.84 -20.73 15.53
CA GLU A 502 43.24 -22.05 15.70
C GLU A 502 43.06 -22.76 14.35
N ILE A 503 42.58 -22.01 13.34
CA ILE A 503 42.43 -22.47 11.96
C ILE A 503 43.79 -22.84 11.35
N GLY A 504 44.80 -21.98 11.56
CA GLY A 504 46.17 -22.22 11.10
C GLY A 504 46.77 -23.47 11.68
N VAL A 505 46.66 -23.71 12.99
CA VAL A 505 47.12 -24.92 13.66
C VAL A 505 46.41 -26.18 13.14
N ARG A 506 45.08 -26.12 12.98
CA ARG A 506 44.34 -27.26 12.41
C ARG A 506 44.74 -27.59 10.98
N MET A 507 44.98 -26.56 10.15
CA MET A 507 45.45 -26.75 8.77
C MET A 507 46.87 -27.31 8.73
N ALA A 508 47.75 -26.85 9.65
CA ALA A 508 49.09 -27.40 9.79
C ALA A 508 49.07 -28.88 10.25
N LEU A 509 48.05 -29.28 11.02
CA LEU A 509 47.81 -30.67 11.44
C LEU A 509 47.06 -31.50 10.40
N GLY A 510 46.84 -30.99 9.18
CA GLY A 510 46.26 -31.77 8.07
C GLY A 510 44.76 -31.59 7.84
N ALA A 511 44.08 -30.64 8.53
CA ALA A 511 42.68 -30.37 8.24
C ALA A 511 42.51 -29.76 6.85
N GLN A 512 41.54 -30.25 6.08
CA GLN A 512 41.24 -29.75 4.77
C GLN A 512 40.49 -28.41 4.84
N ARG A 513 40.66 -27.54 3.81
CA ARG A 513 39.91 -26.28 3.67
C ARG A 513 38.40 -26.49 3.77
N ARG A 514 37.88 -27.61 3.31
CA ARG A 514 36.45 -27.96 3.38
C ARG A 514 35.94 -28.15 4.82
N ASP A 515 36.79 -28.65 5.72
CA ASP A 515 36.40 -28.86 7.14
C ASP A 515 36.23 -27.55 7.88
N VAL A 516 37.16 -26.60 7.65
CA VAL A 516 37.09 -25.24 8.18
C VAL A 516 35.86 -24.53 7.64
N LEU A 517 35.63 -24.59 6.32
CA LEU A 517 34.49 -24.01 5.64
C LEU A 517 33.17 -24.55 6.22
N ARG A 518 33.05 -25.87 6.39
CA ARG A 518 31.88 -26.53 6.96
C ARG A 518 31.60 -26.09 8.41
N LEU A 519 32.63 -25.94 9.23
CA LEU A 519 32.50 -25.53 10.63
C LEU A 519 31.90 -24.11 10.74
N VAL A 520 32.43 -23.15 9.98
CA VAL A 520 32.00 -21.75 10.06
C VAL A 520 30.62 -21.57 9.40
N ILE A 521 30.36 -22.19 8.25
CA ILE A 521 29.04 -22.17 7.61
C ILE A 521 27.98 -22.74 8.54
N ARG A 522 28.28 -23.86 9.24
CA ARG A 522 27.33 -24.48 10.18
C ARG A 522 26.99 -23.53 11.34
N GLN A 523 27.94 -22.75 11.82
CA GLN A 523 27.69 -21.74 12.87
C GLN A 523 26.82 -20.59 12.37
N GLY A 524 27.13 -20.02 11.18
CA GLY A 524 26.33 -18.97 10.57
C GLY A 524 24.92 -19.45 10.21
N LEU A 525 24.80 -20.66 9.67
CA LEU A 525 23.51 -21.26 9.32
C LEU A 525 22.62 -21.49 10.56
N LYS A 526 23.19 -21.90 11.70
CA LYS A 526 22.43 -22.03 12.94
C LYS A 526 21.82 -20.68 13.38
N LEU A 527 22.58 -19.59 13.29
CA LEU A 527 22.08 -18.24 13.62
C LEU A 527 21.01 -17.80 12.62
N ALA A 528 21.23 -18.08 11.33
CA ALA A 528 20.27 -17.75 10.30
C ALA A 528 18.94 -18.51 10.47
N LEU A 529 18.99 -19.82 10.69
CA LEU A 529 17.80 -20.65 10.91
C LEU A 529 17.06 -20.25 12.19
N LEU A 530 17.77 -19.90 13.27
CA LEU A 530 17.14 -19.39 14.48
C LEU A 530 16.44 -18.05 14.23
N GLY A 531 17.09 -17.13 13.51
CA GLY A 531 16.49 -15.85 13.12
C GLY A 531 15.29 -16.03 12.22
N VAL A 532 15.37 -16.94 11.24
CA VAL A 532 14.25 -17.29 10.36
C VAL A 532 13.08 -17.88 11.17
N ALA A 533 13.35 -18.83 12.09
CA ALA A 533 12.30 -19.42 12.92
C ALA A 533 11.59 -18.37 13.80
N ILE A 534 12.34 -17.52 14.48
CA ILE A 534 11.78 -16.42 15.28
C ILE A 534 11.01 -15.45 14.38
N GLY A 535 11.58 -15.09 13.23
CA GLY A 535 10.95 -14.19 12.26
C GLY A 535 9.63 -14.74 11.73
N LEU A 536 9.54 -16.04 11.44
CA LEU A 536 8.30 -16.70 11.02
C LEU A 536 7.22 -16.61 12.12
N VAL A 537 7.59 -16.87 13.37
CA VAL A 537 6.66 -16.78 14.51
C VAL A 537 6.15 -15.34 14.68
N VAL A 538 7.03 -14.35 14.58
CA VAL A 538 6.68 -12.93 14.72
C VAL A 538 5.89 -12.42 13.50
N ALA A 539 6.19 -12.91 12.30
CA ALA A 539 5.48 -12.53 11.08
C ALA A 539 3.99 -12.92 11.12
N LEU A 540 3.63 -14.06 11.72
CA LEU A 540 2.25 -14.55 11.75
C LEU A 540 1.22 -13.55 12.32
N PRO A 541 1.40 -12.96 13.51
CA PRO A 541 0.47 -11.96 14.02
C PRO A 541 0.54 -10.64 13.24
N LEU A 542 1.74 -10.21 12.80
CA LEU A 542 1.91 -8.94 12.10
C LEU A 542 1.28 -8.96 10.71
N THR A 543 1.38 -10.06 9.97
CA THR A 543 0.73 -10.19 8.66
C THR A 543 -0.80 -10.24 8.76
N ARG A 544 -1.35 -10.74 9.89
CA ARG A 544 -2.79 -10.66 10.14
C ARG A 544 -3.29 -9.23 10.25
N MET A 545 -2.49 -8.31 10.79
CA MET A 545 -2.83 -6.87 10.83
C MET A 545 -2.84 -6.25 9.43
N MET A 546 -2.14 -6.85 8.46
CA MET A 546 -2.14 -6.41 7.06
C MET A 546 -3.30 -6.96 6.24
N ARG A 547 -4.22 -7.74 6.82
CA ARG A 547 -5.30 -8.44 6.11
C ARG A 547 -6.15 -7.51 5.24
N GLU A 548 -6.42 -6.29 5.71
CA GLU A 548 -7.20 -5.28 4.97
C GLU A 548 -6.47 -4.75 3.72
N LEU A 549 -5.15 -4.93 3.63
CA LEU A 549 -4.33 -4.53 2.48
C LEU A 549 -4.12 -5.66 1.47
N LEU A 550 -4.53 -6.90 1.81
CA LEU A 550 -4.31 -8.08 1.00
C LEU A 550 -5.56 -8.44 0.20
N PHE A 551 -5.42 -8.52 -1.11
CA PHE A 551 -6.48 -8.95 -2.01
C PHE A 551 -6.22 -10.37 -2.53
N GLY A 552 -7.17 -11.28 -2.27
CA GLY A 552 -7.13 -12.64 -2.79
C GLY A 552 -5.96 -13.51 -2.31
N VAL A 553 -5.22 -13.08 -1.26
CA VAL A 553 -4.09 -13.79 -0.66
C VAL A 553 -4.32 -13.92 0.83
N SER A 554 -4.08 -15.12 1.38
CA SER A 554 -4.12 -15.30 2.83
C SER A 554 -2.97 -14.56 3.49
N ALA A 555 -3.22 -13.94 4.65
CA ALA A 555 -2.17 -13.32 5.47
C ALA A 555 -1.12 -14.34 5.95
N THR A 556 -1.44 -15.63 5.92
CA THR A 556 -0.56 -16.73 6.31
C THR A 556 -0.23 -17.65 5.13
N ASP A 557 -0.06 -17.08 3.93
CA ASP A 557 0.20 -17.84 2.70
C ASP A 557 1.51 -18.65 2.79
N PRO A 558 1.46 -19.98 2.86
CA PRO A 558 2.63 -20.81 3.15
C PRO A 558 3.69 -20.74 2.05
N LEU A 559 3.27 -20.50 0.81
CA LEU A 559 4.20 -20.40 -0.32
C LEU A 559 5.06 -19.14 -0.20
N THR A 560 4.48 -18.00 0.15
CA THR A 560 5.23 -16.76 0.37
C THR A 560 6.18 -16.89 1.55
N PHE A 561 5.72 -17.45 2.68
CA PHE A 561 6.54 -17.66 3.86
C PHE A 561 7.72 -18.60 3.55
N GLY A 562 7.48 -19.72 2.85
CA GLY A 562 8.52 -20.69 2.48
C GLY A 562 9.56 -20.11 1.52
N LEU A 563 9.12 -19.42 0.46
CA LEU A 563 10.03 -18.80 -0.51
C LEU A 563 10.93 -17.74 0.13
N ILE A 564 10.36 -16.88 0.98
CA ILE A 564 11.12 -15.82 1.66
C ILE A 564 12.09 -16.41 2.67
N ALA A 565 11.68 -17.42 3.45
CA ALA A 565 12.57 -18.12 4.37
C ALA A 565 13.75 -18.78 3.62
N ALA A 566 13.50 -19.43 2.50
CA ALA A 566 14.54 -20.01 1.66
C ALA A 566 15.47 -18.95 1.06
N ALA A 567 14.92 -17.85 0.52
CA ALA A 567 15.70 -16.75 -0.05
C ALA A 567 16.62 -16.10 1.00
N LEU A 568 16.10 -15.81 2.20
CA LEU A 568 16.89 -15.20 3.27
C LEU A 568 17.96 -16.15 3.81
N THR A 569 17.66 -17.45 3.89
CA THR A 569 18.65 -18.47 4.24
C THR A 569 19.77 -18.54 3.20
N LEU A 570 19.45 -18.45 1.91
CA LEU A 570 20.43 -18.38 0.83
C LEU A 570 21.32 -17.12 0.94
N VAL A 571 20.72 -15.96 1.20
CA VAL A 571 21.44 -14.70 1.43
C VAL A 571 22.42 -14.86 2.60
N ALA A 572 21.98 -15.48 3.70
CA ALA A 572 22.82 -15.73 4.87
C ALA A 572 23.99 -16.69 4.54
N LEU A 573 23.75 -17.73 3.74
CA LEU A 573 24.80 -18.64 3.29
C LEU A 573 25.85 -17.93 2.44
N VAL A 574 25.43 -17.06 1.51
CA VAL A 574 26.32 -16.24 0.69
C VAL A 574 27.16 -15.30 1.56
N ALA A 575 26.52 -14.62 2.53
CA ALA A 575 27.18 -13.73 3.47
C ALA A 575 28.23 -14.47 4.34
N CYS A 576 27.99 -15.73 4.69
CA CYS A 576 28.95 -16.55 5.43
C CYS A 576 30.10 -17.06 4.54
N TYR A 577 29.83 -17.38 3.28
CA TYR A 577 30.80 -18.01 2.36
C TYR A 577 31.99 -17.08 2.06
N VAL A 578 31.73 -15.79 1.81
CA VAL A 578 32.76 -14.83 1.38
C VAL A 578 33.91 -14.68 2.39
N PRO A 579 33.67 -14.41 3.71
CA PRO A 579 34.76 -14.27 4.68
C PRO A 579 35.52 -15.57 4.91
N VAL A 580 34.83 -16.71 4.86
CA VAL A 580 35.49 -18.03 5.05
C VAL A 580 36.41 -18.37 3.88
N ARG A 581 35.97 -18.11 2.65
CA ARG A 581 36.81 -18.31 1.47
C ARG A 581 38.11 -17.47 1.54
N ARG A 582 38.01 -16.22 2.00
CA ARG A 582 39.20 -15.36 2.21
C ARG A 582 40.13 -15.93 3.27
N ALA A 583 39.61 -16.40 4.40
CA ALA A 583 40.41 -16.96 5.49
C ALA A 583 41.13 -18.27 5.11
N THR A 584 40.51 -19.12 4.27
CA THR A 584 41.14 -20.37 3.82
C THR A 584 42.19 -20.19 2.70
N GLN A 585 42.37 -18.96 2.20
CA GLN A 585 43.41 -18.62 1.23
C GLN A 585 44.69 -18.06 1.89
N VAL A 586 44.66 -17.81 3.22
CA VAL A 586 45.85 -17.34 3.95
C VAL A 586 46.82 -18.50 4.13
N ASP A 587 48.11 -18.23 3.88
CA ASP A 587 49.19 -19.19 4.05
C ASP A 587 49.34 -19.59 5.52
N PRO A 588 49.31 -20.91 5.87
CA PRO A 588 49.43 -21.39 7.25
C PRO A 588 50.70 -20.87 7.94
N LEU A 589 51.82 -20.67 7.18
CA LEU A 589 53.07 -20.13 7.73
C LEU A 589 52.97 -18.67 8.18
N VAL A 590 52.16 -17.85 7.47
CA VAL A 590 51.89 -16.47 7.85
C VAL A 590 50.96 -16.40 9.07
N ALA A 591 49.99 -17.30 9.15
CA ALA A 591 49.07 -17.39 10.29
C ALA A 591 49.74 -17.80 11.62
N LEU A 592 50.88 -18.51 11.56
CA LEU A 592 51.68 -18.90 12.75
C LEU A 592 52.74 -17.85 13.12
N ARG A 593 53.09 -16.90 12.23
CA ARG A 593 54.07 -15.80 12.48
C ARG A 593 53.46 -14.52 13.04
N CYS A 594 52.15 -14.37 13.05
CA CYS A 594 51.48 -13.20 13.65
C CYS A 594 51.34 -13.41 15.18
N GLU A 595 52.38 -13.14 15.93
CA GLU A 595 52.38 -12.82 17.36
C GLU A 595 52.04 -11.35 17.60
#